data_ee8e32032cac843a36b6f0d56dedbf2c
#
_entry.id   ee8e32032cac843a36b6f0d56dedbf2c
#
_cell.length_a   1.000
_cell.length_b   1.000
_cell.length_c   1.000
_cell.angle_alpha   90.00
_cell.angle_beta   90.00
_cell.angle_gamma   90.00
#
_symmetry.space_group_name_H-M   'P 1'
#
loop_
_entity.id
_entity.type
_entity.pdbx_description
1 polymer ?
#
loop_
_entity_poly.entity_id
_entity_poly.type
_entity_poly.pdbx_seq_one_letter_code
_entity_poly.pdbx_strand_id
1 'polypeptide(L)'
;MKAFRYVVTIALVLCAGFVLAQSNAQKSFDTLKALAGNWEGKNSQGQILHVDFRETAGGSALLSEIHGQGPENMISMFHLDGDRLLMTHYCGAGNQPRMKATLSPDGKSLAFEFIDATNLSSPEAGHMHHVVFTMPDADHHTEEWTFLDHGKEMRELFTLQRAK
;
A
#
# COMPACT_ATOMS: atom_id res chain seq x y z
N MET A 1 41.34 53.67 39.42
CA MET A 1 40.01 53.06 39.22
C MET A 1 40.04 52.34 37.88
N LYS A 2 40.08 50.96 37.88
CA LYS A 2 40.20 50.13 36.67
C LYS A 2 38.81 49.62 36.34
N ALA A 3 38.25 50.03 35.19
CA ALA A 3 36.98 49.60 34.70
C ALA A 3 37.15 48.19 34.10
N PHE A 4 36.43 47.20 34.63
CA PHE A 4 36.41 45.82 34.16
C PHE A 4 35.32 45.70 33.06
N ARG A 5 35.74 45.50 31.79
CA ARG A 5 34.83 45.29 30.65
C ARG A 5 34.48 43.81 30.56
N TYR A 6 33.24 43.46 30.84
CA TYR A 6 32.72 42.13 30.58
C TYR A 6 32.33 42.01 29.09
N VAL A 7 33.01 41.16 28.38
CA VAL A 7 32.63 40.74 27.03
C VAL A 7 31.69 39.54 27.17
N VAL A 8 30.39 39.74 26.89
CA VAL A 8 29.41 38.66 26.84
C VAL A 8 29.45 38.10 25.42
N THR A 9 30.00 36.91 25.26
CA THR A 9 29.96 36.17 23.99
C THR A 9 28.69 35.37 23.95
N ILE A 10 27.69 35.78 23.12
CA ILE A 10 26.48 35.02 22.85
C ILE A 10 26.83 33.96 21.81
N ALA A 11 26.91 32.71 22.22
CA ALA A 11 27.02 31.57 21.31
C ALA A 11 25.64 31.26 20.73
N LEU A 12 25.39 31.63 19.48
CA LEU A 12 24.24 31.19 18.72
C LEU A 12 24.45 29.70 18.36
N VAL A 13 23.76 28.81 19.07
CA VAL A 13 23.66 27.40 18.69
C VAL A 13 22.66 27.30 17.56
N LEU A 14 23.15 27.23 16.32
CA LEU A 14 22.33 26.85 15.14
C LEU A 14 21.99 25.37 15.27
N CYS A 15 20.80 25.05 15.79
CA CYS A 15 20.20 23.75 15.63
C CYS A 15 19.78 23.58 14.16
N ALA A 16 20.70 23.11 13.32
CA ALA A 16 20.36 22.61 11.99
C ALA A 16 19.51 21.36 12.17
N GLY A 17 18.18 21.51 12.12
CA GLY A 17 17.25 20.41 12.07
C GLY A 17 17.51 19.66 10.76
N PHE A 18 18.07 18.46 10.83
CA PHE A 18 18.10 17.53 9.70
C PHE A 18 16.67 17.12 9.38
N VAL A 19 16.06 17.76 8.40
CA VAL A 19 14.84 17.24 7.77
C VAL A 19 15.28 16.03 6.95
N LEU A 20 15.18 14.84 7.55
CA LEU A 20 15.37 13.59 6.82
C LEU A 20 14.26 13.52 5.77
N ALA A 21 14.63 13.56 4.49
CA ALA A 21 13.69 13.36 3.42
C ALA A 21 13.05 11.96 3.58
N GLN A 22 11.72 11.92 3.61
CA GLN A 22 10.98 10.67 3.69
C GLN A 22 11.31 9.78 2.50
N SER A 23 11.57 8.49 2.73
CA SER A 23 11.86 7.53 1.67
C SER A 23 10.64 7.36 0.74
N ASN A 24 10.86 6.98 -0.52
CA ASN A 24 9.76 6.69 -1.45
C ASN A 24 8.87 5.56 -0.93
N ALA A 25 9.42 4.55 -0.26
CA ALA A 25 8.66 3.48 0.36
C ALA A 25 7.75 3.98 1.47
N GLN A 26 8.24 4.88 2.32
CA GLN A 26 7.42 5.49 3.38
C GLN A 26 6.29 6.34 2.78
N LYS A 27 6.58 7.15 1.75
CA LYS A 27 5.54 7.91 1.02
C LYS A 27 4.47 6.99 0.44
N SER A 28 4.89 5.89 -0.21
CA SER A 28 3.99 4.86 -0.75
C SER A 28 3.11 4.27 0.34
N PHE A 29 3.68 3.97 1.51
CA PHE A 29 2.94 3.38 2.62
C PHE A 29 1.95 4.39 3.23
N ASP A 30 2.34 5.65 3.40
CA ASP A 30 1.44 6.68 3.90
C ASP A 30 0.30 6.97 2.92
N THR A 31 0.57 6.95 1.61
CA THR A 31 -0.45 7.06 0.57
C THR A 31 -1.46 5.91 0.68
N LEU A 32 -0.98 4.67 0.86
CA LEU A 32 -1.85 3.50 1.00
C LEU A 32 -2.65 3.54 2.32
N LYS A 33 -2.04 3.99 3.42
CA LYS A 33 -2.72 4.14 4.71
C LYS A 33 -3.85 5.16 4.69
N ALA A 34 -3.84 6.12 3.77
CA ALA A 34 -4.97 7.04 3.57
C ALA A 34 -6.26 6.31 3.14
N LEU A 35 -6.16 5.07 2.65
CA LEU A 35 -7.32 4.22 2.36
C LEU A 35 -7.97 3.62 3.63
N ALA A 36 -7.36 3.74 4.83
CA ALA A 36 -7.95 3.20 6.05
C ALA A 36 -9.42 3.60 6.20
N GLY A 37 -10.28 2.60 6.45
CA GLY A 37 -11.74 2.72 6.51
C GLY A 37 -12.43 1.68 5.62
N ASN A 38 -13.75 1.84 5.50
CA ASN A 38 -14.61 0.91 4.78
C ASN A 38 -14.95 1.47 3.39
N TRP A 39 -14.96 0.60 2.40
CA TRP A 39 -15.20 0.94 1.01
C TRP A 39 -16.26 0.00 0.42
N GLU A 40 -17.10 0.56 -0.42
CA GLU A 40 -18.12 -0.20 -1.15
C GLU A 40 -18.09 0.13 -2.63
N GLY A 41 -18.43 -0.83 -3.47
CA GLY A 41 -18.45 -0.62 -4.90
C GLY A 41 -18.78 -1.83 -5.69
N LYS A 42 -18.27 -1.89 -6.91
CA LYS A 42 -18.53 -2.96 -7.87
C LYS A 42 -17.28 -3.36 -8.61
N ASN A 43 -17.22 -4.64 -8.97
CA ASN A 43 -16.24 -5.12 -9.91
C ASN A 43 -16.65 -4.86 -11.38
N SER A 44 -15.78 -5.20 -12.33
CA SER A 44 -16.04 -5.05 -13.78
C SER A 44 -17.22 -5.85 -14.29
N GLN A 45 -17.69 -6.86 -13.54
CA GLN A 45 -18.88 -7.67 -13.84
C GLN A 45 -20.16 -7.11 -13.20
N GLY A 46 -20.08 -5.98 -12.48
CA GLY A 46 -21.19 -5.33 -11.80
C GLY A 46 -21.59 -5.98 -10.46
N GLN A 47 -20.81 -6.93 -9.96
CA GLN A 47 -21.05 -7.57 -8.67
C GLN A 47 -20.63 -6.60 -7.54
N ILE A 48 -21.46 -6.52 -6.50
CA ILE A 48 -21.19 -5.69 -5.33
C ILE A 48 -20.07 -6.33 -4.52
N LEU A 49 -19.14 -5.48 -4.06
CA LEU A 49 -18.06 -5.88 -3.15
C LEU A 49 -17.82 -4.78 -2.09
N HIS A 50 -17.24 -5.21 -1.00
CA HIS A 50 -16.76 -4.31 0.07
C HIS A 50 -15.27 -4.58 0.29
N VAL A 51 -14.52 -3.52 0.60
CA VAL A 51 -13.10 -3.61 0.94
C VAL A 51 -12.87 -2.81 2.21
N ASP A 52 -12.27 -3.44 3.21
CA ASP A 52 -11.94 -2.81 4.47
C ASP A 52 -10.42 -2.67 4.60
N PHE A 53 -9.96 -1.44 4.86
CA PHE A 53 -8.56 -1.18 5.18
C PHE A 53 -8.41 -0.80 6.65
N ARG A 54 -7.50 -1.46 7.35
CA ARG A 54 -7.26 -1.24 8.77
C ARG A 54 -5.78 -1.24 9.12
N GLU A 55 -5.32 -0.14 9.73
CA GLU A 55 -3.99 -0.12 10.33
C GLU A 55 -3.91 -1.10 11.50
N THR A 56 -2.80 -1.81 11.61
CA THR A 56 -2.54 -2.79 12.65
C THR A 56 -1.08 -2.78 13.06
N ALA A 57 -0.70 -3.61 14.06
CA ALA A 57 0.67 -3.70 14.57
C ALA A 57 1.27 -2.32 14.93
N GLY A 58 0.49 -1.46 15.61
CA GLY A 58 0.95 -0.13 16.00
C GLY A 58 1.19 0.82 14.83
N GLY A 59 0.49 0.61 13.69
CA GLY A 59 0.63 1.42 12.47
C GLY A 59 1.76 0.98 11.54
N SER A 60 2.48 -0.11 11.88
CA SER A 60 3.57 -0.65 11.04
C SER A 60 3.08 -1.57 9.92
N ALA A 61 1.81 -1.95 9.95
CA ALA A 61 1.16 -2.73 8.89
C ALA A 61 -0.24 -2.21 8.59
N LEU A 62 -0.68 -2.41 7.34
CA LEU A 62 -2.05 -2.17 6.89
C LEU A 62 -2.62 -3.50 6.40
N LEU A 63 -3.81 -3.83 6.86
CA LEU A 63 -4.58 -4.98 6.39
C LEU A 63 -5.64 -4.46 5.42
N SER A 64 -5.81 -5.13 4.27
CA SER A 64 -6.97 -5.02 3.39
C SER A 64 -7.71 -6.34 3.39
N GLU A 65 -9.03 -6.30 3.53
CA GLU A 65 -9.90 -7.46 3.43
C GLU A 65 -10.96 -7.21 2.36
N ILE A 66 -11.04 -8.10 1.36
CA ILE A 66 -11.97 -8.04 0.24
C ILE A 66 -13.11 -9.01 0.50
N HIS A 67 -14.35 -8.50 0.50
CA HIS A 67 -15.57 -9.27 0.70
C HIS A 67 -16.42 -9.29 -0.57
N GLY A 68 -17.11 -10.40 -0.84
CA GLY A 68 -18.06 -10.50 -1.96
C GLY A 68 -17.47 -11.02 -3.26
N GLN A 69 -16.22 -11.46 -3.29
CA GLN A 69 -15.56 -12.04 -4.49
C GLN A 69 -15.61 -13.58 -4.54
N GLY A 70 -16.38 -14.22 -3.68
CA GLY A 70 -16.49 -15.68 -3.61
C GLY A 70 -16.95 -16.13 -2.23
N PRO A 71 -16.84 -17.44 -1.94
CA PRO A 71 -17.27 -18.00 -0.65
C PRO A 71 -16.37 -17.58 0.52
N GLU A 72 -15.17 -17.11 0.23
CA GLU A 72 -14.19 -16.73 1.23
C GLU A 72 -13.63 -15.32 0.95
N ASN A 73 -13.30 -14.61 2.03
CA ASN A 73 -12.65 -13.31 1.94
C ASN A 73 -11.18 -13.48 1.54
N MET A 74 -10.68 -12.54 0.75
CA MET A 74 -9.25 -12.45 0.46
C MET A 74 -8.62 -11.33 1.28
N ILE A 75 -7.39 -11.55 1.73
CA ILE A 75 -6.67 -10.62 2.60
C ILE A 75 -5.36 -10.21 1.95
N SER A 76 -5.02 -8.92 2.06
CA SER A 76 -3.69 -8.42 1.75
C SER A 76 -3.09 -7.75 2.97
N MET A 77 -1.81 -8.04 3.24
CA MET A 77 -1.05 -7.40 4.32
C MET A 77 0.09 -6.58 3.72
N PHE A 78 0.13 -5.29 4.05
CA PHE A 78 1.14 -4.34 3.58
C PHE A 78 2.04 -3.91 4.73
N HIS A 79 3.36 -3.82 4.47
CA HIS A 79 4.36 -3.37 5.44
C HIS A 79 5.62 -2.87 4.75
N LEU A 80 6.44 -2.12 5.48
CA LEU A 80 7.76 -1.71 5.01
C LEU A 80 8.81 -2.80 5.29
N ASP A 81 9.72 -2.95 4.33
CA ASP A 81 10.96 -3.73 4.48
C ASP A 81 12.12 -2.85 3.98
N GLY A 82 12.73 -2.10 4.89
CA GLY A 82 13.73 -1.10 4.57
C GLY A 82 13.16 0.01 3.66
N ASP A 83 13.68 0.10 2.45
CA ASP A 83 13.28 1.07 1.42
C ASP A 83 12.22 0.52 0.44
N ARG A 84 11.54 -0.58 0.80
CA ARG A 84 10.51 -1.22 0.00
C ARG A 84 9.18 -1.24 0.75
N LEU A 85 8.07 -0.95 0.05
CA LEU A 85 6.73 -1.30 0.49
C LEU A 85 6.38 -2.65 -0.12
N LEU A 86 6.08 -3.63 0.72
CA LEU A 86 5.72 -4.98 0.34
C LEU A 86 4.25 -5.26 0.63
N MET A 87 3.67 -6.15 -0.16
CA MET A 87 2.36 -6.75 0.05
C MET A 87 2.49 -8.27 0.02
N THR A 88 1.80 -8.96 0.93
CA THR A 88 1.48 -10.39 0.82
C THR A 88 -0.02 -10.53 0.65
N HIS A 89 -0.45 -11.10 -0.46
CA HIS A 89 -1.85 -11.37 -0.76
C HIS A 89 -2.19 -12.82 -0.43
N TYR A 90 -3.21 -13.05 0.39
CA TYR A 90 -3.73 -14.38 0.71
C TYR A 90 -4.86 -14.70 -0.25
N CYS A 91 -4.50 -15.38 -1.34
CA CYS A 91 -5.36 -15.61 -2.48
C CYS A 91 -6.32 -16.79 -2.26
N GLY A 92 -7.55 -16.68 -2.80
CA GLY A 92 -8.50 -17.79 -2.87
C GLY A 92 -7.97 -18.99 -3.67
N ALA A 93 -6.92 -18.83 -4.49
CA ALA A 93 -6.20 -19.93 -5.15
C ALA A 93 -5.33 -20.77 -4.19
N GLY A 94 -5.28 -20.42 -2.88
CA GLY A 94 -4.54 -21.16 -1.86
C GLY A 94 -3.05 -20.85 -1.79
N ASN A 95 -2.55 -19.90 -2.55
CA ASN A 95 -1.17 -19.43 -2.49
C ASN A 95 -1.07 -18.02 -1.94
N GLN A 96 0.15 -17.56 -1.61
CA GLN A 96 0.38 -16.25 -1.02
C GLN A 96 1.43 -15.49 -1.84
N PRO A 97 1.02 -14.79 -2.93
CA PRO A 97 1.88 -13.93 -3.70
C PRO A 97 2.43 -12.79 -2.87
N ARG A 98 3.74 -12.52 -3.01
CA ARG A 98 4.38 -11.33 -2.48
C ARG A 98 4.71 -10.36 -3.61
N MET A 99 4.45 -9.09 -3.38
CA MET A 99 4.59 -8.04 -4.39
C MET A 99 5.30 -6.82 -3.80
N LYS A 100 5.95 -6.04 -4.65
CA LYS A 100 6.65 -4.80 -4.30
C LYS A 100 5.97 -3.61 -4.94
N ALA A 101 5.76 -2.56 -4.17
CA ALA A 101 5.15 -1.32 -4.64
C ALA A 101 6.10 -0.40 -5.40
N THR A 102 5.54 0.31 -6.36
CA THR A 102 6.09 1.50 -7.01
C THR A 102 5.03 2.60 -7.02
N LEU A 103 5.36 3.78 -6.49
CA LEU A 103 4.48 4.95 -6.50
C LEU A 103 4.67 5.71 -7.83
N SER A 104 3.55 6.11 -8.44
CA SER A 104 3.58 6.97 -9.63
C SER A 104 4.18 8.35 -9.31
N PRO A 105 4.76 9.05 -10.30
CA PRO A 105 5.38 10.36 -10.08
C PRO A 105 4.41 11.43 -9.52
N ASP A 106 3.14 11.33 -9.85
CA ASP A 106 2.07 12.24 -9.37
C ASP A 106 1.52 11.85 -7.98
N GLY A 107 1.98 10.70 -7.44
CA GLY A 107 1.57 10.19 -6.14
C GLY A 107 0.16 9.61 -6.08
N LYS A 108 -0.53 9.46 -7.22
CA LYS A 108 -1.93 9.04 -7.26
C LYS A 108 -2.15 7.56 -7.53
N SER A 109 -1.11 6.83 -7.90
CA SER A 109 -1.21 5.39 -8.18
C SER A 109 -0.07 4.63 -7.53
N LEU A 110 -0.39 3.45 -6.99
CA LEU A 110 0.55 2.47 -6.47
C LEU A 110 0.41 1.18 -7.27
N ALA A 111 1.45 0.81 -7.99
CA ALA A 111 1.54 -0.47 -8.69
C ALA A 111 2.34 -1.46 -7.84
N PHE A 112 1.82 -2.67 -7.66
CA PHE A 112 2.49 -3.78 -6.99
C PHE A 112 2.83 -4.85 -8.00
N GLU A 113 4.11 -5.16 -8.11
CA GLU A 113 4.66 -6.16 -9.03
C GLU A 113 5.05 -7.43 -8.27
N PHE A 114 4.79 -8.58 -8.87
CA PHE A 114 5.11 -9.89 -8.33
C PHE A 114 6.61 -10.04 -8.05
N ILE A 115 6.93 -10.64 -6.90
CA ILE A 115 8.29 -11.03 -6.52
C ILE A 115 8.38 -12.55 -6.50
N ASP A 116 7.53 -13.18 -5.71
CA ASP A 116 7.44 -14.62 -5.50
C ASP A 116 6.10 -15.00 -4.84
N ALA A 117 5.87 -16.27 -4.61
CA ALA A 117 4.72 -16.75 -3.85
C ALA A 117 5.09 -17.97 -2.99
N THR A 118 4.49 -18.05 -1.81
CA THR A 118 4.47 -19.30 -1.05
C THR A 118 3.32 -20.19 -1.52
N ASN A 119 3.47 -21.51 -1.35
CA ASN A 119 2.47 -22.51 -1.71
C ASN A 119 2.03 -22.47 -3.18
N LEU A 120 2.93 -22.08 -4.08
CA LEU A 120 2.70 -22.13 -5.52
C LEU A 120 3.09 -23.53 -6.03
N SER A 121 2.14 -24.24 -6.64
CA SER A 121 2.34 -25.66 -7.03
C SER A 121 3.29 -25.84 -8.21
N SER A 122 3.40 -24.86 -9.09
CA SER A 122 4.40 -24.75 -10.17
C SER A 122 4.62 -23.27 -10.53
N PRO A 123 5.68 -22.91 -11.25
CA PRO A 123 5.90 -21.54 -11.70
C PRO A 123 4.77 -20.98 -12.58
N GLU A 124 4.05 -21.85 -13.27
CA GLU A 124 2.95 -21.50 -14.18
C GLU A 124 1.58 -21.51 -13.49
N ALA A 125 1.51 -21.99 -12.22
CA ALA A 125 0.24 -22.10 -11.50
C ALA A 125 -0.40 -20.72 -11.29
N GLY A 126 -1.73 -20.69 -11.32
CA GLY A 126 -2.52 -19.47 -11.18
C GLY A 126 -2.22 -18.72 -9.89
N HIS A 127 -1.91 -17.44 -9.98
CA HIS A 127 -1.63 -16.56 -8.86
C HIS A 127 -1.92 -15.09 -9.18
N MET A 128 -2.15 -14.29 -8.14
CA MET A 128 -2.23 -12.84 -8.31
C MET A 128 -0.84 -12.29 -8.63
N HIS A 129 -0.70 -11.62 -9.79
CA HIS A 129 0.58 -11.24 -10.37
C HIS A 129 0.86 -9.74 -10.31
N HIS A 130 -0.20 -8.93 -10.37
CA HIS A 130 -0.09 -7.47 -10.38
C HIS A 130 -1.34 -6.84 -9.79
N VAL A 131 -1.19 -5.67 -9.17
CA VAL A 131 -2.34 -4.82 -8.81
C VAL A 131 -1.95 -3.36 -8.87
N VAL A 132 -2.87 -2.52 -9.35
CA VAL A 132 -2.74 -1.06 -9.33
C VAL A 132 -3.86 -0.47 -8.50
N PHE A 133 -3.50 0.25 -7.45
CA PHE A 133 -4.39 1.13 -6.70
C PHE A 133 -4.31 2.52 -7.31
N THR A 134 -5.43 3.11 -7.72
CA THR A 134 -5.49 4.50 -8.20
C THR A 134 -6.43 5.30 -7.31
N MET A 135 -5.92 6.38 -6.72
CA MET A 135 -6.58 7.21 -5.73
C MET A 135 -6.75 8.64 -6.28
N PRO A 136 -7.80 8.92 -7.06
CA PRO A 136 -8.03 10.24 -7.63
C PRO A 136 -8.31 11.31 -6.56
N ASP A 137 -8.98 10.92 -5.47
CA ASP A 137 -9.33 11.77 -4.33
C ASP A 137 -9.46 10.94 -3.04
N ALA A 138 -9.92 11.55 -1.95
CA ALA A 138 -10.02 10.93 -0.63
C ALA A 138 -11.19 9.92 -0.50
N ASP A 139 -12.17 10.01 -1.38
CA ASP A 139 -13.43 9.26 -1.28
C ASP A 139 -13.63 8.23 -2.38
N HIS A 140 -12.71 8.18 -3.35
CA HIS A 140 -12.77 7.23 -4.47
C HIS A 140 -11.41 6.59 -4.71
N HIS A 141 -11.41 5.29 -4.96
CA HIS A 141 -10.24 4.60 -5.52
C HIS A 141 -10.65 3.44 -6.42
N THR A 142 -9.71 2.98 -7.22
CA THR A 142 -9.85 1.77 -8.01
C THR A 142 -8.73 0.80 -7.68
N GLU A 143 -9.02 -0.50 -7.83
CA GLU A 143 -8.04 -1.59 -7.74
C GLU A 143 -8.14 -2.41 -9.03
N GLU A 144 -7.10 -2.38 -9.86
CA GLU A 144 -7.00 -3.23 -11.03
C GLU A 144 -6.11 -4.43 -10.71
N TRP A 145 -6.72 -5.58 -10.48
CA TRP A 145 -6.06 -6.83 -10.16
C TRP A 145 -5.79 -7.63 -11.43
N THR A 146 -4.60 -8.20 -11.56
CA THR A 146 -4.21 -9.10 -12.66
C THR A 146 -3.83 -10.46 -12.08
N PHE A 147 -4.60 -11.47 -12.42
CA PHE A 147 -4.32 -12.87 -12.14
C PHE A 147 -3.63 -13.49 -13.35
N LEU A 148 -2.51 -14.18 -13.14
CA LEU A 148 -1.77 -14.88 -14.19
C LEU A 148 -1.92 -16.38 -13.98
N ASP A 149 -2.37 -17.11 -15.01
CA ASP A 149 -2.50 -18.55 -14.99
C ASP A 149 -2.02 -19.15 -16.31
N HIS A 150 -0.98 -19.99 -16.27
CA HIS A 150 -0.36 -20.61 -17.45
C HIS A 150 -0.06 -19.59 -18.57
N GLY A 151 0.47 -18.43 -18.21
CA GLY A 151 0.81 -17.34 -19.14
C GLY A 151 -0.39 -16.52 -19.64
N LYS A 152 -1.62 -16.81 -19.17
CA LYS A 152 -2.81 -16.04 -19.50
C LYS A 152 -3.16 -15.07 -18.39
N GLU A 153 -3.21 -13.78 -18.72
CA GLU A 153 -3.69 -12.74 -17.80
C GLU A 153 -5.23 -12.67 -17.78
N MET A 154 -5.77 -12.54 -16.58
CA MET A 154 -7.17 -12.22 -16.33
C MET A 154 -7.20 -10.97 -15.44
N ARG A 155 -7.94 -9.94 -15.85
CA ARG A 155 -8.01 -8.66 -15.15
C ARG A 155 -9.37 -8.44 -14.55
N GLU A 156 -9.38 -7.89 -13.34
CA GLU A 156 -10.57 -7.52 -12.59
C GLU A 156 -10.40 -6.12 -12.05
N LEU A 157 -11.35 -5.22 -12.36
CA LEU A 157 -11.34 -3.84 -11.89
C LEU A 157 -12.40 -3.65 -10.83
N PHE A 158 -12.01 -3.16 -9.67
CA PHE A 158 -12.88 -2.68 -8.61
C PHE A 158 -12.99 -1.16 -8.69
N THR A 159 -14.20 -0.64 -8.67
CA THR A 159 -14.47 0.81 -8.54
C THR A 159 -15.15 1.04 -7.21
N LEU A 160 -14.47 1.74 -6.32
CA LEU A 160 -14.79 1.82 -4.91
C LEU A 160 -15.00 3.28 -4.48
N GLN A 161 -15.96 3.48 -3.60
CA GLN A 161 -16.20 4.73 -2.90
C GLN A 161 -16.18 4.49 -1.39
N ARG A 162 -15.79 5.50 -0.63
CA ARG A 162 -15.75 5.41 0.83
C ARG A 162 -17.17 5.22 1.37
N ALA A 163 -17.37 4.20 2.20
CA ALA A 163 -18.65 3.95 2.85
C ALA A 163 -18.95 5.08 3.86
N LYS A 164 -20.21 5.47 3.95
CA LYS A 164 -20.70 6.54 4.85
C LYS A 164 -21.05 6.01 6.22
#